data_4098e97039aac42d3b78d30d5b33a7da
#
_entry.id   4098e97039aac42d3b78d30d5b33a7da
#
_cell.length_a   1.000
_cell.length_b   1.000
_cell.length_c   1.000
_cell.angle_alpha   90.00
_cell.angle_beta   90.00
_cell.angle_gamma   90.00
#
_symmetry.space_group_name_H-M   'P 1'
#
loop_
_entity.id
_entity.type
_entity.pdbx_description
1 polymer ?
#
loop_
_entity_poly.entity_id
_entity_poly.type
_entity_poly.pdbx_seq_one_letter_code
_entity_poly.pdbx_strand_id
1 'polypeptide(L)'
;MRGREGAIAIRRNVVSLSNIVVSQSFARPKALLEQVVTPREWGRLTYYTNPYMTIKMKSYLGYIAALCLLTPFSGVAQRSNVRAADRLLQSDKPNYTEIRRLIKLAEEHEDTKDDAYTYYVKGLVEHALYKTEFRKVTTPGSVGDTAKMFRHVIDELVGWRRADSIERQPDPSTGRIVLKYQKKIQDYVREDAPKMYEAGLFWLDRKKYAESTAAFSAALEAQRLLLPVGRKELPTDTTVANLAYYALVSAYTGELYPEVIRLGELYRDVAANKNEVYQFLAKAHMAMQDTVGAMPFLEEGIRLYPETTFYFGSMISIYQAQGRYKEAVALIDKALKVTPDNPNLLVLRGNVYFLAQEWDRAVEVYRQVLRQSPDNYDALFNLGQVYYNQAVSILANPLSSRLEEKKAKEYFRQSLPQLEAAYKVAPDQVRDLLGNVYYRLGLEQKYAELYTDKSSSK
;
A
#
# COMPACT_ATOMS: atom_id res chain seq x y z
N MET A 1 30.31 -42.83 42.24
CA MET A 1 30.11 -41.60 41.47
C MET A 1 30.88 -41.55 40.11
N ARG A 2 31.14 -42.72 39.46
CA ARG A 2 31.87 -42.76 38.15
C ARG A 2 31.04 -43.22 36.96
N GLY A 3 29.74 -43.30 37.09
CA GLY A 3 28.85 -43.82 36.03
C GLY A 3 27.97 -42.78 35.32
N ARG A 4 27.93 -41.52 35.77
CA ARG A 4 27.06 -40.47 35.16
C ARG A 4 27.73 -39.57 34.16
N GLU A 5 29.06 -39.39 34.20
CA GLU A 5 29.77 -38.49 33.27
C GLU A 5 29.95 -39.08 31.85
N GLY A 6 30.04 -40.40 31.74
CA GLY A 6 30.16 -41.08 30.45
C GLY A 6 28.87 -41.03 29.59
N ALA A 7 27.70 -40.98 30.24
CA ALA A 7 26.42 -40.91 29.52
C ALA A 7 26.10 -39.52 28.96
N ILE A 8 26.63 -38.47 29.57
CA ILE A 8 26.42 -37.09 29.15
C ILE A 8 27.31 -36.73 27.94
N ALA A 9 28.54 -37.29 27.89
CA ALA A 9 29.44 -37.08 26.74
C ALA A 9 28.94 -37.76 25.47
N ILE A 10 28.32 -38.94 25.58
CA ILE A 10 27.73 -39.63 24.41
C ILE A 10 26.49 -38.89 23.89
N ARG A 11 25.67 -38.28 24.76
CA ARG A 11 24.51 -37.46 24.34
C ARG A 11 24.94 -36.16 23.63
N ARG A 12 26.02 -35.51 24.04
CA ARG A 12 26.52 -34.32 23.38
C ARG A 12 27.03 -34.59 21.96
N ASN A 13 27.71 -35.69 21.74
CA ASN A 13 28.23 -36.06 20.41
C ASN A 13 27.12 -36.48 19.43
N VAL A 14 26.02 -37.10 19.91
CA VAL A 14 24.86 -37.46 19.06
C VAL A 14 24.06 -36.23 18.63
N VAL A 15 23.93 -35.25 19.51
CA VAL A 15 23.26 -33.95 19.16
C VAL A 15 24.13 -33.14 18.18
N SER A 16 25.45 -33.20 18.27
CA SER A 16 26.36 -32.54 17.32
C SER A 16 26.29 -33.14 15.91
N LEU A 17 26.11 -34.46 15.80
CA LEU A 17 26.00 -35.14 14.50
C LEU A 17 24.64 -34.87 13.82
N SER A 18 23.56 -34.70 14.57
CA SER A 18 22.27 -34.30 14.00
C SER A 18 22.23 -32.88 13.48
N ASN A 19 23.00 -31.97 14.11
CA ASN A 19 23.08 -30.56 13.65
C ASN A 19 24.01 -30.38 12.44
N ILE A 20 24.96 -31.27 12.20
CA ILE A 20 25.85 -31.21 11.01
C ILE A 20 25.12 -31.71 9.77
N VAL A 21 24.18 -32.65 9.92
CA VAL A 21 23.40 -33.18 8.77
C VAL A 21 22.31 -32.22 8.30
N VAL A 22 21.90 -31.27 9.14
CA VAL A 22 20.81 -30.31 8.79
C VAL A 22 21.33 -28.99 8.19
N SER A 23 22.62 -28.68 8.28
CA SER A 23 23.15 -27.36 7.91
C SER A 23 24.03 -27.30 6.64
N GLN A 24 24.26 -28.40 5.92
CA GLN A 24 25.03 -28.37 4.67
C GLN A 24 24.27 -28.99 3.50
N SER A 25 24.06 -28.19 2.48
CA SER A 25 23.50 -28.55 1.19
C SER A 25 24.23 -29.71 0.53
N PHE A 26 23.48 -30.71 0.13
CA PHE A 26 23.89 -31.99 -0.46
C PHE A 26 24.80 -31.84 -1.69
N ALA A 27 26.09 -32.08 -1.52
CA ALA A 27 26.97 -32.51 -2.61
C ALA A 27 27.21 -34.01 -2.46
N ARG A 28 26.77 -34.74 -3.47
CA ARG A 28 26.94 -36.19 -3.79
C ARG A 28 27.22 -37.17 -2.61
N PRO A 29 26.35 -38.16 -2.36
CA PRO A 29 26.44 -39.09 -1.23
C PRO A 29 27.73 -39.87 -1.12
N LYS A 30 28.47 -40.11 -2.21
CA LYS A 30 29.73 -40.83 -2.22
C LYS A 30 30.88 -40.07 -1.57
N ALA A 31 30.93 -38.76 -1.70
CA ALA A 31 31.98 -37.93 -1.14
C ALA A 31 31.90 -37.81 0.41
N LEU A 32 30.68 -37.95 0.99
CA LEU A 32 30.48 -37.88 2.44
C LEU A 32 30.93 -39.18 3.16
N LEU A 33 30.79 -40.32 2.53
CA LEU A 33 31.22 -41.61 3.11
C LEU A 33 32.74 -41.76 3.12
N GLU A 34 33.46 -41.18 2.19
CA GLU A 34 34.93 -41.22 2.12
C GLU A 34 35.62 -40.24 3.10
N GLN A 35 34.92 -39.23 3.58
CA GLN A 35 35.47 -38.23 4.52
C GLN A 35 35.26 -38.57 5.99
N VAL A 36 34.35 -39.51 6.34
CA VAL A 36 33.94 -39.76 7.75
C VAL A 36 34.66 -40.91 8.39
N VAL A 37 35.18 -41.88 7.63
CA VAL A 37 35.90 -43.05 8.22
C VAL A 37 37.03 -43.51 7.31
N THR A 38 38.27 -43.41 7.77
CA THR A 38 39.41 -43.95 7.04
C THR A 38 39.46 -45.49 7.12
N PRO A 39 40.09 -46.18 6.13
CA PRO A 39 40.22 -47.63 6.14
C PRO A 39 40.92 -48.20 7.37
N ARG A 40 41.70 -47.42 8.12
CA ARG A 40 42.34 -47.82 9.39
C ARG A 40 41.36 -47.87 10.58
N GLU A 41 40.28 -47.15 10.55
CA GLU A 41 39.31 -47.09 11.64
C GLU A 41 38.30 -48.24 11.55
N TRP A 42 38.06 -48.78 10.36
CA TRP A 42 37.24 -49.96 10.17
C TRP A 42 37.84 -51.22 10.87
N GLY A 43 39.16 -51.35 10.93
CA GLY A 43 39.88 -52.42 11.59
C GLY A 43 39.75 -52.38 13.13
N ARG A 44 39.52 -51.21 13.74
CA ARG A 44 39.34 -51.05 15.18
C ARG A 44 37.94 -51.28 15.69
N LEU A 45 36.93 -51.09 14.81
CA LEU A 45 35.52 -51.27 15.17
C LEU A 45 35.09 -52.77 15.21
N THR A 46 35.87 -53.66 14.61
CA THR A 46 35.55 -55.10 14.58
C THR A 46 36.00 -55.88 15.86
N TYR A 47 36.71 -55.23 16.79
CA TYR A 47 37.20 -55.91 18.03
C TYR A 47 36.32 -55.70 19.29
N TYR A 48 35.21 -54.95 19.20
CA TYR A 48 34.26 -54.85 20.30
C TYR A 48 33.05 -55.73 20.03
N THR A 49 33.12 -56.96 20.50
CA THR A 49 32.08 -57.99 20.43
C THR A 49 30.99 -57.76 21.49
N ASN A 50 30.12 -56.77 21.23
CA ASN A 50 28.82 -56.71 21.91
C ASN A 50 27.72 -56.96 20.87
N PRO A 51 27.06 -58.17 20.89
CA PRO A 51 26.09 -58.56 19.86
C PRO A 51 24.89 -57.59 19.72
N TYR A 52 24.54 -56.86 20.78
CA TYR A 52 23.46 -55.87 20.76
C TYR A 52 23.83 -54.58 19.98
N MET A 53 25.11 -54.23 19.90
CA MET A 53 25.57 -53.05 19.17
C MET A 53 25.63 -53.30 17.67
N THR A 54 25.97 -54.52 17.26
CA THR A 54 26.04 -54.93 15.84
C THR A 54 24.66 -54.99 15.19
N ILE A 55 23.62 -55.40 15.97
CA ILE A 55 22.22 -55.44 15.47
C ILE A 55 21.67 -54.00 15.31
N LYS A 56 21.95 -53.08 16.25
CA LYS A 56 21.53 -51.67 16.13
C LYS A 56 22.25 -50.95 14.99
N MET A 57 23.54 -51.18 14.78
CA MET A 57 24.26 -50.56 13.62
C MET A 57 23.78 -51.09 12.27
N LYS A 58 23.46 -52.37 12.15
CA LYS A 58 22.87 -52.93 10.93
C LYS A 58 21.48 -52.40 10.64
N SER A 59 20.66 -52.14 11.67
CA SER A 59 19.36 -51.46 11.48
C SER A 59 19.51 -49.97 11.10
N TYR A 60 20.48 -49.25 11.69
CA TYR A 60 20.77 -47.85 11.32
C TYR A 60 21.34 -47.73 9.91
N LEU A 61 22.22 -48.61 9.46
CA LEU A 61 22.70 -48.67 8.08
C LEU A 61 21.58 -49.03 7.10
N GLY A 62 20.65 -49.90 7.51
CA GLY A 62 19.45 -50.21 6.73
C GLY A 62 18.51 -49.01 6.64
N TYR A 63 18.34 -48.21 7.70
CA TYR A 63 17.58 -46.97 7.67
C TYR A 63 18.23 -45.86 6.85
N ILE A 64 19.57 -45.70 6.94
CA ILE A 64 20.31 -44.74 6.09
C ILE A 64 20.29 -45.16 4.63
N ALA A 65 20.44 -46.46 4.32
CA ALA A 65 20.32 -46.98 2.96
C ALA A 65 18.89 -46.83 2.41
N ALA A 66 17.86 -47.04 3.25
CA ALA A 66 16.47 -46.80 2.87
C ALA A 66 16.16 -45.31 2.67
N LEU A 67 16.74 -44.43 3.48
CA LEU A 67 16.63 -42.95 3.28
C LEU A 67 17.35 -42.51 2.01
N CYS A 68 18.53 -43.07 1.68
CA CYS A 68 19.29 -42.74 0.46
C CYS A 68 18.66 -43.34 -0.81
N LEU A 69 17.82 -44.36 -0.71
CA LEU A 69 17.06 -44.94 -1.83
C LEU A 69 15.76 -44.16 -2.11
N LEU A 70 15.29 -43.36 -1.14
CA LEU A 70 14.07 -42.53 -1.31
C LEU A 70 14.35 -41.13 -1.90
N THR A 71 15.59 -40.64 -1.88
CA THR A 71 15.92 -39.27 -2.30
C THR A 71 16.08 -39.05 -3.82
N PRO A 72 16.50 -40.01 -4.66
CA PRO A 72 16.57 -39.73 -6.12
C PRO A 72 15.23 -39.87 -6.83
N PHE A 73 14.19 -40.44 -6.19
CA PHE A 73 12.87 -40.58 -6.77
C PHE A 73 11.98 -39.36 -6.63
N SER A 74 12.29 -38.40 -5.72
CA SER A 74 11.40 -37.29 -5.43
C SER A 74 11.32 -36.27 -6.59
N GLY A 75 12.42 -35.91 -7.23
CA GLY A 75 12.43 -34.96 -8.33
C GLY A 75 11.74 -35.48 -9.59
N VAL A 76 11.93 -36.76 -9.92
CA VAL A 76 11.21 -37.41 -11.02
C VAL A 76 9.71 -37.54 -10.71
N ALA A 77 9.37 -37.85 -9.44
CA ALA A 77 7.98 -37.94 -8.98
C ALA A 77 7.25 -36.58 -9.06
N GLN A 78 7.92 -35.45 -8.75
CA GLN A 78 7.31 -34.14 -8.76
C GLN A 78 7.09 -33.60 -10.19
N ARG A 79 8.03 -33.80 -11.12
CA ARG A 79 7.80 -33.53 -12.56
C ARG A 79 6.67 -34.40 -13.12
N SER A 80 6.50 -35.60 -12.60
CA SER A 80 5.36 -36.48 -12.94
C SER A 80 4.03 -35.91 -12.45
N ASN A 81 4.02 -35.20 -11.29
CA ASN A 81 2.82 -34.54 -10.75
C ASN A 81 2.33 -33.42 -11.68
N VAL A 82 3.22 -32.56 -12.20
CA VAL A 82 2.82 -31.53 -13.16
C VAL A 82 2.26 -32.14 -14.47
N ARG A 83 2.92 -33.20 -14.98
CA ARG A 83 2.43 -33.93 -16.16
C ARG A 83 1.12 -34.65 -15.89
N ALA A 84 0.90 -35.17 -14.69
CA ALA A 84 -0.37 -35.74 -14.28
C ALA A 84 -1.47 -34.71 -14.21
N ALA A 85 -1.18 -33.54 -13.61
CA ALA A 85 -2.09 -32.41 -13.55
C ALA A 85 -2.51 -31.97 -14.97
N ASP A 86 -1.56 -31.81 -15.89
CA ASP A 86 -1.81 -31.43 -17.28
C ASP A 86 -2.68 -32.49 -18.01
N ARG A 87 -2.39 -33.77 -17.86
CA ARG A 87 -3.22 -34.85 -18.42
C ARG A 87 -4.62 -34.89 -17.85
N LEU A 88 -4.77 -34.71 -16.55
CA LEU A 88 -6.08 -34.63 -15.87
C LEU A 88 -6.89 -33.44 -16.37
N LEU A 89 -6.23 -32.31 -16.65
CA LEU A 89 -6.87 -31.12 -17.18
C LEU A 89 -7.46 -31.35 -18.60
N GLN A 90 -6.81 -32.20 -19.38
CA GLN A 90 -7.22 -32.56 -20.75
C GLN A 90 -8.30 -33.68 -20.80
N SER A 91 -8.72 -34.24 -19.66
CA SER A 91 -9.76 -35.26 -19.58
C SER A 91 -11.16 -34.65 -19.79
N ASP A 92 -12.12 -35.50 -20.21
CA ASP A 92 -13.53 -35.07 -20.41
C ASP A 92 -14.18 -34.52 -19.16
N LYS A 93 -13.74 -34.96 -17.98
CA LYS A 93 -14.24 -34.53 -16.66
C LYS A 93 -13.07 -34.21 -15.73
N PRO A 94 -12.44 -33.05 -15.85
CA PRO A 94 -11.28 -32.69 -15.04
C PRO A 94 -11.59 -32.67 -13.53
N ASN A 95 -10.79 -33.35 -12.73
CA ASN A 95 -10.84 -33.25 -11.28
C ASN A 95 -9.97 -32.07 -10.80
N TYR A 96 -10.54 -30.87 -10.81
CA TYR A 96 -9.82 -29.64 -10.45
C TYR A 96 -9.23 -29.63 -9.03
N THR A 97 -9.85 -30.34 -8.08
CA THR A 97 -9.32 -30.47 -6.71
C THR A 97 -8.00 -31.21 -6.73
N GLU A 98 -7.95 -32.36 -7.40
CA GLU A 98 -6.73 -33.16 -7.51
C GLU A 98 -5.66 -32.43 -8.35
N ILE A 99 -6.06 -31.80 -9.45
CA ILE A 99 -5.15 -31.01 -10.28
C ILE A 99 -4.47 -29.91 -9.47
N ARG A 100 -5.22 -29.11 -8.71
CA ARG A 100 -4.67 -28.06 -7.85
C ARG A 100 -3.77 -28.62 -6.74
N ARG A 101 -4.10 -29.79 -6.19
CA ARG A 101 -3.26 -30.48 -5.21
C ARG A 101 -1.90 -30.86 -5.80
N LEU A 102 -1.89 -31.43 -7.00
CA LEU A 102 -0.67 -31.82 -7.72
C LEU A 102 0.20 -30.60 -8.06
N ILE A 103 -0.40 -29.51 -8.52
CA ILE A 103 0.32 -28.26 -8.83
C ILE A 103 0.92 -27.68 -7.55
N LYS A 104 0.16 -27.62 -6.44
CA LYS A 104 0.66 -27.12 -5.17
C LYS A 104 1.89 -27.92 -4.68
N LEU A 105 1.85 -29.25 -4.76
CA LEU A 105 3.01 -30.08 -4.42
C LEU A 105 4.23 -29.75 -5.30
N ALA A 106 4.01 -29.42 -6.57
CA ALA A 106 5.09 -29.06 -7.48
C ALA A 106 5.64 -27.65 -7.20
N GLU A 107 4.81 -26.71 -6.76
CA GLU A 107 5.24 -25.34 -6.35
C GLU A 107 6.10 -25.35 -5.06
N GLU A 108 5.85 -26.31 -4.17
CA GLU A 108 6.55 -26.45 -2.87
C GLU A 108 7.86 -27.25 -2.98
N HIS A 109 8.11 -27.95 -4.10
CA HIS A 109 9.25 -28.85 -4.24
C HIS A 109 10.44 -28.18 -4.91
N GLU A 110 11.66 -28.39 -4.37
CA GLU A 110 12.92 -27.76 -4.83
C GLU A 110 13.20 -27.95 -6.33
N ASP A 111 12.88 -29.11 -6.92
CA ASP A 111 13.17 -29.41 -8.33
C ASP A 111 12.15 -28.81 -9.30
N THR A 112 10.99 -28.34 -8.81
CA THR A 112 9.88 -27.89 -9.68
C THR A 112 9.32 -26.52 -9.32
N LYS A 113 9.72 -25.95 -8.18
CA LYS A 113 9.32 -24.57 -7.75
C LYS A 113 9.78 -23.49 -8.72
N ASP A 114 10.87 -23.73 -9.46
CA ASP A 114 11.42 -22.83 -10.46
C ASP A 114 11.33 -23.41 -11.90
N ASP A 115 10.42 -24.36 -12.13
CA ASP A 115 10.13 -24.88 -13.47
C ASP A 115 8.96 -24.09 -14.10
N ALA A 116 9.20 -23.42 -15.22
CA ALA A 116 8.19 -22.66 -15.95
C ALA A 116 6.96 -23.50 -16.33
N TYR A 117 7.13 -24.82 -16.57
CA TYR A 117 6.03 -25.71 -16.86
C TYR A 117 5.01 -25.82 -15.74
N THR A 118 5.48 -25.84 -14.49
CA THR A 118 4.59 -25.85 -13.31
C THR A 118 3.62 -24.68 -13.34
N TYR A 119 4.14 -23.49 -13.56
CA TYR A 119 3.35 -22.26 -13.58
C TYR A 119 2.54 -22.05 -14.86
N TYR A 120 3.04 -22.54 -15.99
CA TYR A 120 2.25 -22.59 -17.22
C TYR A 120 0.99 -23.45 -17.05
N VAL A 121 1.13 -24.67 -16.49
CA VAL A 121 -0.02 -25.55 -16.21
C VAL A 121 -0.93 -24.95 -15.15
N LYS A 122 -0.39 -24.26 -14.13
CA LYS A 122 -1.19 -23.51 -13.15
C LYS A 122 -2.11 -22.51 -13.83
N GLY A 123 -1.60 -21.71 -14.76
CA GLY A 123 -2.42 -20.76 -15.54
C GLY A 123 -3.48 -21.47 -16.38
N LEU A 124 -3.14 -22.60 -17.01
CA LEU A 124 -4.10 -23.40 -17.79
C LEU A 124 -5.27 -23.92 -16.95
N VAL A 125 -5.06 -24.25 -15.68
CA VAL A 125 -6.13 -24.70 -14.77
C VAL A 125 -7.15 -23.59 -14.56
N GLU A 126 -6.69 -22.39 -14.26
CA GLU A 126 -7.57 -21.24 -14.04
C GLU A 126 -8.26 -20.80 -15.35
N HIS A 127 -7.55 -20.85 -16.49
CA HIS A 127 -8.13 -20.62 -17.80
C HIS A 127 -9.27 -21.61 -18.13
N ALA A 128 -9.10 -22.90 -17.87
CA ALA A 128 -10.14 -23.91 -18.10
C ALA A 128 -11.36 -23.68 -17.19
N LEU A 129 -11.14 -23.27 -15.94
CA LEU A 129 -12.20 -22.89 -15.01
C LEU A 129 -12.93 -21.62 -15.47
N TYR A 130 -12.19 -20.61 -15.93
CA TYR A 130 -12.75 -19.42 -16.55
C TYR A 130 -13.66 -19.76 -17.74
N LYS A 131 -13.14 -20.55 -18.70
CA LYS A 131 -13.93 -20.97 -19.89
C LYS A 131 -15.19 -21.78 -19.50
N THR A 132 -15.11 -22.55 -18.41
CA THR A 132 -16.25 -23.32 -17.89
C THR A 132 -17.32 -22.39 -17.33
N GLU A 133 -16.96 -21.43 -16.48
CA GLU A 133 -17.91 -20.46 -15.91
C GLU A 133 -18.40 -19.47 -17.00
N PHE A 134 -17.55 -19.06 -17.94
CA PHE A 134 -17.93 -18.20 -19.06
C PHE A 134 -19.06 -18.83 -19.90
N ARG A 135 -18.95 -20.12 -20.24
CA ARG A 135 -20.01 -20.84 -20.95
C ARG A 135 -21.32 -20.84 -20.14
N LYS A 136 -21.26 -21.08 -18.83
CA LYS A 136 -22.46 -21.05 -18.00
C LYS A 136 -23.10 -19.66 -17.95
N VAL A 137 -22.30 -18.61 -17.83
CA VAL A 137 -22.78 -17.21 -17.78
C VAL A 137 -23.39 -16.78 -19.12
N THR A 138 -22.85 -17.26 -20.24
CA THR A 138 -23.28 -16.84 -21.58
C THR A 138 -24.33 -17.75 -22.22
N THR A 139 -24.61 -18.94 -21.66
CA THR A 139 -25.63 -19.88 -22.19
C THR A 139 -27.00 -19.57 -21.59
N PRO A 140 -28.01 -19.26 -22.41
CA PRO A 140 -29.38 -19.04 -21.93
C PRO A 140 -29.90 -20.23 -21.12
N GLY A 141 -30.51 -19.95 -19.96
CA GLY A 141 -31.04 -20.98 -19.07
C GLY A 141 -30.02 -21.70 -18.19
N SER A 142 -28.74 -21.41 -18.34
CA SER A 142 -27.69 -21.91 -17.45
C SER A 142 -27.47 -20.97 -16.26
N VAL A 143 -27.10 -21.53 -15.09
CA VAL A 143 -26.76 -20.76 -13.90
C VAL A 143 -25.23 -20.68 -13.79
N GLY A 144 -24.68 -19.55 -14.16
CA GLY A 144 -23.24 -19.24 -14.02
C GLY A 144 -23.00 -18.18 -12.95
N ASP A 145 -21.79 -18.19 -12.38
CA ASP A 145 -21.33 -17.20 -11.42
C ASP A 145 -20.33 -16.23 -12.10
N THR A 146 -20.83 -15.02 -12.43
CA THR A 146 -20.02 -13.97 -13.07
C THR A 146 -18.82 -13.54 -12.22
N ALA A 147 -19.00 -13.46 -10.89
CA ALA A 147 -17.92 -13.10 -10.00
C ALA A 147 -16.81 -14.17 -9.97
N LYS A 148 -17.23 -15.44 -9.97
CA LYS A 148 -16.30 -16.58 -10.06
C LYS A 148 -15.58 -16.63 -11.40
N MET A 149 -16.31 -16.40 -12.49
CA MET A 149 -15.75 -16.29 -13.84
C MET A 149 -14.63 -15.23 -13.87
N PHE A 150 -14.89 -14.02 -13.34
CA PHE A 150 -13.91 -12.96 -13.32
C PHE A 150 -12.72 -13.23 -12.39
N ARG A 151 -12.90 -13.94 -11.28
CA ARG A 151 -11.76 -14.38 -10.46
C ARG A 151 -10.83 -15.30 -11.23
N HIS A 152 -11.36 -16.28 -11.94
CA HIS A 152 -10.55 -17.23 -12.70
C HIS A 152 -9.75 -16.56 -13.82
N VAL A 153 -10.32 -15.60 -14.55
CA VAL A 153 -9.58 -14.88 -15.60
C VAL A 153 -8.45 -13.99 -15.04
N ILE A 154 -8.57 -13.54 -13.79
CA ILE A 154 -7.50 -12.82 -13.10
C ILE A 154 -6.44 -13.81 -12.59
N ASP A 155 -6.86 -14.92 -12.00
CA ASP A 155 -5.98 -15.90 -11.36
C ASP A 155 -5.09 -16.64 -12.36
N GLU A 156 -5.50 -16.80 -13.62
CA GLU A 156 -4.67 -17.41 -14.67
C GLU A 156 -3.35 -16.67 -14.88
N LEU A 157 -3.36 -15.32 -14.74
CA LEU A 157 -2.15 -14.50 -14.87
C LEU A 157 -1.11 -14.76 -13.78
N VAL A 158 -1.52 -15.22 -12.62
CA VAL A 158 -0.60 -15.53 -11.52
C VAL A 158 0.38 -16.61 -11.95
N GLY A 159 -0.13 -17.67 -12.58
CA GLY A 159 0.69 -18.74 -13.14
C GLY A 159 1.52 -18.24 -14.32
N TRP A 160 0.90 -17.65 -15.31
CA TRP A 160 1.58 -17.26 -16.55
C TRP A 160 2.65 -16.20 -16.38
N ARG A 161 2.43 -15.23 -15.47
CA ARG A 161 3.44 -14.23 -15.13
C ARG A 161 4.69 -14.88 -14.50
N ARG A 162 4.50 -15.87 -13.63
CA ARG A 162 5.63 -16.59 -13.03
C ARG A 162 6.35 -17.45 -14.07
N ALA A 163 5.62 -18.14 -14.96
CA ALA A 163 6.19 -18.91 -16.06
C ALA A 163 7.03 -18.03 -16.99
N ASP A 164 6.49 -16.89 -17.44
CA ASP A 164 7.20 -15.92 -18.29
C ASP A 164 8.44 -15.34 -17.58
N SER A 165 8.32 -15.03 -16.29
CA SER A 165 9.45 -14.54 -15.49
C SER A 165 10.60 -15.55 -15.40
N ILE A 166 10.30 -16.84 -15.28
CA ILE A 166 11.30 -17.91 -15.25
C ILE A 166 11.94 -18.07 -16.63
N GLU A 167 11.14 -18.11 -17.70
CA GLU A 167 11.65 -18.28 -19.07
C GLU A 167 12.53 -17.13 -19.55
N ARG A 168 12.32 -15.91 -19.03
CA ARG A 168 13.15 -14.73 -19.36
C ARG A 168 14.51 -14.73 -18.66
N GLN A 169 14.75 -15.64 -17.70
CA GLN A 169 16.07 -15.80 -17.11
C GLN A 169 16.97 -16.61 -18.05
N PRO A 170 18.24 -16.24 -18.20
CA PRO A 170 19.19 -17.07 -18.92
C PRO A 170 19.33 -18.43 -18.27
N ASP A 171 19.31 -19.49 -19.07
CA ASP A 171 19.59 -20.84 -18.61
C ASP A 171 20.98 -20.90 -17.97
N PRO A 172 21.13 -21.35 -16.72
CA PRO A 172 22.41 -21.32 -16.00
C PRO A 172 23.53 -22.10 -16.67
N SER A 173 23.21 -23.09 -17.48
CA SER A 173 24.18 -23.95 -18.16
C SER A 173 24.62 -23.44 -19.54
N THR A 174 23.71 -22.76 -20.24
CA THR A 174 23.93 -22.34 -21.65
C THR A 174 24.00 -20.83 -21.81
N GLY A 175 23.57 -20.04 -20.80
CA GLY A 175 23.43 -18.58 -20.89
C GLY A 175 22.33 -18.11 -21.86
N ARG A 176 21.53 -19.01 -22.42
CA ARG A 176 20.51 -18.69 -23.41
C ARG A 176 19.15 -18.52 -22.77
N ILE A 177 18.36 -17.57 -23.28
CA ILE A 177 16.95 -17.41 -22.96
C ILE A 177 16.15 -18.36 -23.84
N VAL A 178 15.34 -19.25 -23.24
CA VAL A 178 14.52 -20.23 -23.93
C VAL A 178 13.04 -20.02 -23.61
N LEU A 179 12.29 -19.53 -24.58
CA LEU A 179 10.89 -19.13 -24.44
C LEU A 179 9.95 -20.22 -24.99
N LYS A 180 9.71 -21.25 -24.19
CA LYS A 180 8.93 -22.42 -24.60
C LYS A 180 7.42 -22.17 -24.54
N TYR A 181 6.96 -21.45 -23.54
CA TYR A 181 5.53 -21.26 -23.29
C TYR A 181 5.07 -19.84 -23.63
N GLN A 182 5.96 -18.88 -23.78
CA GLN A 182 5.65 -17.46 -23.96
C GLN A 182 4.62 -17.22 -25.07
N LYS A 183 4.82 -17.79 -26.26
CA LYS A 183 3.88 -17.59 -27.38
C LYS A 183 2.46 -18.05 -27.03
N LYS A 184 2.33 -19.24 -26.42
CA LYS A 184 1.02 -19.76 -25.99
C LYS A 184 0.38 -18.90 -24.93
N ILE A 185 1.18 -18.46 -23.94
CA ILE A 185 0.72 -17.52 -22.89
C ILE A 185 0.21 -16.23 -23.54
N GLN A 186 0.97 -15.66 -24.49
CA GLN A 186 0.56 -14.44 -25.18
C GLN A 186 -0.72 -14.60 -25.99
N ASP A 187 -0.95 -15.77 -26.57
CA ASP A 187 -2.18 -16.07 -27.34
C ASP A 187 -3.40 -16.08 -26.40
N TYR A 188 -3.32 -16.76 -25.23
CA TYR A 188 -4.37 -16.74 -24.20
C TYR A 188 -4.59 -15.34 -23.63
N VAL A 189 -3.52 -14.66 -23.24
CA VAL A 189 -3.59 -13.31 -22.67
C VAL A 189 -4.24 -12.31 -23.65
N ARG A 190 -3.94 -12.42 -24.94
CA ARG A 190 -4.53 -11.55 -25.96
C ARG A 190 -6.05 -11.73 -26.09
N GLU A 191 -6.52 -12.98 -25.93
CA GLU A 191 -7.95 -13.30 -25.93
C GLU A 191 -8.65 -12.81 -24.64
N ASP A 192 -8.02 -12.99 -23.48
CA ASP A 192 -8.67 -12.85 -22.18
C ASP A 192 -8.44 -11.47 -21.50
N ALA A 193 -7.43 -10.68 -21.91
CA ALA A 193 -7.16 -9.35 -21.35
C ALA A 193 -8.39 -8.39 -21.36
N PRO A 194 -9.24 -8.35 -22.40
CA PRO A 194 -10.46 -7.54 -22.36
C PRO A 194 -11.41 -7.94 -21.24
N LYS A 195 -11.44 -9.21 -20.84
CA LYS A 195 -12.30 -9.70 -19.74
C LYS A 195 -11.79 -9.27 -18.37
N MET A 196 -10.49 -9.05 -18.23
CA MET A 196 -9.92 -8.48 -17.00
C MET A 196 -10.33 -7.01 -16.82
N TYR A 197 -10.41 -6.25 -17.93
CA TYR A 197 -10.96 -4.89 -17.88
C TYR A 197 -12.46 -4.90 -17.49
N GLU A 198 -13.27 -5.77 -18.12
CA GLU A 198 -14.68 -5.95 -17.78
C GLU A 198 -14.86 -6.34 -16.30
N ALA A 199 -13.98 -7.21 -15.78
CA ALA A 199 -13.95 -7.58 -14.36
C ALA A 199 -13.71 -6.35 -13.45
N GLY A 200 -12.79 -5.47 -13.82
CA GLY A 200 -12.52 -4.23 -13.09
C GLY A 200 -13.76 -3.36 -12.99
N LEU A 201 -14.46 -3.14 -14.10
CA LEU A 201 -15.70 -2.37 -14.12
C LEU A 201 -16.83 -3.05 -13.33
N PHE A 202 -16.96 -4.38 -13.47
CA PHE A 202 -17.94 -5.17 -12.73
C PHE A 202 -17.82 -5.03 -11.21
N TRP A 203 -16.58 -5.07 -10.71
CA TRP A 203 -16.31 -4.91 -9.28
C TRP A 203 -16.44 -3.46 -8.81
N LEU A 204 -16.04 -2.49 -9.65
CA LEU A 204 -16.14 -1.05 -9.37
C LEU A 204 -17.60 -0.64 -9.16
N ASP A 205 -18.49 -1.05 -10.07
CA ASP A 205 -19.95 -0.83 -9.98
C ASP A 205 -20.54 -1.37 -8.65
N ARG A 206 -20.01 -2.48 -8.17
CA ARG A 206 -20.43 -3.13 -6.92
C ARG A 206 -19.69 -2.62 -5.67
N LYS A 207 -18.89 -1.57 -5.81
CA LYS A 207 -18.06 -0.99 -4.74
C LYS A 207 -17.11 -2.01 -4.09
N LYS A 208 -16.73 -3.04 -4.84
CA LYS A 208 -15.71 -4.02 -4.45
C LYS A 208 -14.35 -3.54 -4.94
N TYR A 209 -13.82 -2.51 -4.26
CA TYR A 209 -12.67 -1.75 -4.73
C TYR A 209 -11.37 -2.57 -4.75
N ALA A 210 -11.17 -3.48 -3.81
CA ALA A 210 -9.99 -4.35 -3.78
C ALA A 210 -9.98 -5.29 -4.98
N GLU A 211 -11.12 -5.94 -5.28
CA GLU A 211 -11.28 -6.81 -6.43
C GLU A 211 -11.19 -6.02 -7.75
N SER A 212 -11.74 -4.81 -7.79
CA SER A 212 -11.61 -3.92 -8.95
C SER A 212 -10.15 -3.53 -9.22
N THR A 213 -9.44 -3.12 -8.16
CA THR A 213 -8.01 -2.78 -8.25
C THR A 213 -7.19 -3.98 -8.75
N ALA A 214 -7.45 -5.18 -8.21
CA ALA A 214 -6.79 -6.40 -8.64
C ALA A 214 -7.05 -6.71 -10.12
N ALA A 215 -8.27 -6.51 -10.59
CA ALA A 215 -8.66 -6.76 -11.98
C ALA A 215 -8.00 -5.79 -12.97
N PHE A 216 -8.00 -4.49 -12.69
CA PHE A 216 -7.31 -3.51 -13.54
C PHE A 216 -5.78 -3.70 -13.49
N SER A 217 -5.23 -4.05 -12.32
CA SER A 217 -3.81 -4.40 -12.21
C SER A 217 -3.47 -5.66 -13.01
N ALA A 218 -4.35 -6.66 -13.01
CA ALA A 218 -4.19 -7.86 -13.83
C ALA A 218 -4.21 -7.50 -15.33
N ALA A 219 -5.12 -6.61 -15.76
CA ALA A 219 -5.15 -6.16 -17.15
C ALA A 219 -3.86 -5.42 -17.57
N LEU A 220 -3.26 -4.64 -16.67
CA LEU A 220 -1.95 -3.99 -16.88
C LEU A 220 -0.81 -5.03 -16.99
N GLU A 221 -0.82 -6.03 -16.11
CA GLU A 221 0.16 -7.13 -16.17
C GLU A 221 -0.02 -7.97 -17.43
N ALA A 222 -1.26 -8.15 -17.92
CA ALA A 222 -1.54 -8.75 -19.22
C ALA A 222 -0.85 -7.98 -20.35
N GLN A 223 -0.92 -6.65 -20.35
CA GLN A 223 -0.20 -5.82 -21.32
C GLN A 223 1.33 -6.01 -21.23
N ARG A 224 1.89 -6.20 -20.03
CA ARG A 224 3.32 -6.50 -19.85
C ARG A 224 3.73 -7.84 -20.45
N LEU A 225 2.91 -8.88 -20.29
CA LEU A 225 3.16 -10.20 -20.86
C LEU A 225 3.17 -10.18 -22.39
N LEU A 226 2.44 -9.24 -23.01
CA LEU A 226 2.40 -9.08 -24.46
C LEU A 226 3.63 -8.35 -25.03
N LEU A 227 4.49 -7.77 -24.17
CA LEU A 227 5.69 -7.07 -24.63
C LEU A 227 6.73 -8.03 -25.21
N PRO A 228 7.48 -7.59 -26.24
CA PRO A 228 8.64 -8.31 -26.73
C PRO A 228 9.69 -8.48 -25.62
N VAL A 229 10.53 -9.52 -25.76
CA VAL A 229 11.67 -9.73 -24.85
C VAL A 229 12.59 -8.51 -24.87
N GLY A 230 13.03 -8.09 -23.68
CA GLY A 230 13.90 -6.93 -23.52
C GLY A 230 13.18 -5.59 -23.41
N ARG A 231 11.90 -5.50 -23.80
CA ARG A 231 11.10 -4.30 -23.58
C ARG A 231 10.48 -4.33 -22.17
N LYS A 232 10.72 -3.29 -21.39
CA LYS A 232 10.20 -3.16 -20.01
C LYS A 232 9.05 -2.17 -19.91
N GLU A 233 9.02 -1.18 -20.79
CA GLU A 233 8.06 -0.08 -20.76
C GLU A 233 6.77 -0.44 -21.46
N LEU A 234 5.65 -0.18 -20.80
CA LEU A 234 4.32 -0.30 -21.40
C LEU A 234 4.15 0.76 -22.50
N PRO A 235 3.34 0.47 -23.54
CA PRO A 235 2.96 1.49 -24.51
C PRO A 235 2.17 2.62 -23.81
N THR A 236 2.31 3.83 -24.34
CA THR A 236 1.59 5.02 -23.86
C THR A 236 0.28 5.24 -24.62
N ASP A 237 -0.41 4.15 -24.96
CA ASP A 237 -1.70 4.21 -25.63
C ASP A 237 -2.86 4.45 -24.64
N THR A 238 -4.01 4.79 -25.19
CA THR A 238 -5.22 5.10 -24.41
C THR A 238 -5.68 3.92 -23.54
N THR A 239 -5.47 2.68 -24.00
CA THR A 239 -5.87 1.48 -23.24
C THR A 239 -5.07 1.38 -21.95
N VAL A 240 -3.74 1.42 -22.04
CA VAL A 240 -2.85 1.36 -20.89
C VAL A 240 -3.07 2.56 -19.97
N ALA A 241 -3.25 3.76 -20.54
CA ALA A 241 -3.51 4.98 -19.77
C ALA A 241 -4.79 4.87 -18.93
N ASN A 242 -5.87 4.36 -19.50
CA ASN A 242 -7.14 4.17 -18.80
C ASN A 242 -7.05 3.04 -17.76
N LEU A 243 -6.42 1.91 -18.08
CA LEU A 243 -6.22 0.82 -17.14
C LEU A 243 -5.46 1.30 -15.89
N ALA A 244 -4.37 2.04 -16.08
CA ALA A 244 -3.57 2.58 -14.99
C ALA A 244 -4.39 3.57 -14.14
N TYR A 245 -5.16 4.44 -14.78
CA TYR A 245 -6.02 5.38 -14.09
C TYR A 245 -7.12 4.68 -13.28
N TYR A 246 -7.87 3.74 -13.88
CA TYR A 246 -8.93 3.01 -13.16
C TYR A 246 -8.40 2.14 -12.03
N ALA A 247 -7.19 1.56 -12.16
CA ALA A 247 -6.54 0.85 -11.06
C ALA A 247 -6.28 1.79 -9.87
N LEU A 248 -5.77 3.01 -10.15
CA LEU A 248 -5.51 4.03 -9.13
C LEU A 248 -6.80 4.58 -8.51
N VAL A 249 -7.82 4.86 -9.32
CA VAL A 249 -9.15 5.31 -8.84
C VAL A 249 -9.76 4.27 -7.90
N SER A 250 -9.75 3.00 -8.30
CA SER A 250 -10.31 1.90 -7.50
C SER A 250 -9.57 1.76 -6.17
N ALA A 251 -8.23 1.78 -6.21
CA ALA A 251 -7.40 1.68 -5.01
C ALA A 251 -7.64 2.88 -4.07
N TYR A 252 -7.68 4.10 -4.62
CA TYR A 252 -7.90 5.30 -3.82
C TYR A 252 -9.30 5.33 -3.20
N THR A 253 -10.34 5.01 -3.99
CA THR A 253 -11.73 4.99 -3.51
C THR A 253 -11.96 3.89 -2.47
N GLY A 254 -11.21 2.80 -2.56
CA GLY A 254 -11.20 1.71 -1.57
C GLY A 254 -10.29 1.96 -0.37
N GLU A 255 -9.68 3.14 -0.25
CA GLU A 255 -8.74 3.50 0.83
C GLU A 255 -7.53 2.55 0.92
N LEU A 256 -7.17 1.89 -0.18
CA LEU A 256 -6.02 0.99 -0.28
C LEU A 256 -4.74 1.80 -0.51
N TYR A 257 -4.41 2.70 0.40
CA TYR A 257 -3.34 3.69 0.24
C TYR A 257 -1.96 3.10 -0.11
N PRO A 258 -1.50 1.98 0.51
CA PRO A 258 -0.25 1.34 0.09
C PRO A 258 -0.27 0.91 -1.38
N GLU A 259 -1.42 0.45 -1.86
CA GLU A 259 -1.61 0.03 -3.24
C GLU A 259 -1.67 1.23 -4.21
N VAL A 260 -2.27 2.37 -3.79
CA VAL A 260 -2.21 3.64 -4.54
C VAL A 260 -0.77 4.06 -4.77
N ILE A 261 0.06 4.04 -3.72
CA ILE A 261 1.47 4.41 -3.81
C ILE A 261 2.21 3.47 -4.75
N ARG A 262 2.07 2.16 -4.57
CA ARG A 262 2.70 1.14 -5.42
C ARG A 262 2.31 1.29 -6.90
N LEU A 263 1.04 1.47 -7.19
CA LEU A 263 0.53 1.65 -8.56
C LEU A 263 1.00 2.99 -9.15
N GLY A 264 1.03 4.04 -8.34
CA GLY A 264 1.51 5.34 -8.76
C GLY A 264 2.99 5.32 -9.14
N GLU A 265 3.84 4.64 -8.35
CA GLU A 265 5.26 4.47 -8.70
C GLU A 265 5.45 3.78 -10.05
N LEU A 266 4.59 2.80 -10.37
CA LEU A 266 4.68 2.01 -11.60
C LEU A 266 4.06 2.71 -12.81
N TYR A 267 2.99 3.50 -12.63
CA TYR A 267 2.10 3.86 -13.73
C TYR A 267 1.75 5.35 -13.84
N ARG A 268 2.15 6.25 -12.89
CA ARG A 268 1.78 7.67 -12.92
C ARG A 268 2.10 8.37 -14.23
N ASP A 269 3.19 7.98 -14.90
CA ASP A 269 3.66 8.65 -16.12
C ASP A 269 2.86 8.22 -17.35
N VAL A 270 2.21 7.05 -17.30
CA VAL A 270 1.38 6.52 -18.38
C VAL A 270 -0.13 6.68 -18.12
N ALA A 271 -0.55 6.82 -16.86
CA ALA A 271 -1.97 6.93 -16.48
C ALA A 271 -2.65 8.14 -17.12
N ALA A 272 -3.93 8.01 -17.42
CA ALA A 272 -4.79 9.14 -17.78
C ALA A 272 -5.00 10.06 -16.56
N ASN A 273 -5.47 11.30 -16.83
CA ASN A 273 -5.81 12.27 -15.77
C ASN A 273 -4.69 12.50 -14.75
N LYS A 274 -3.48 12.78 -15.23
CA LYS A 274 -2.28 12.93 -14.41
C LYS A 274 -2.46 13.85 -13.20
N ASN A 275 -3.18 14.98 -13.37
CA ASN A 275 -3.47 15.87 -12.24
C ASN A 275 -4.15 15.14 -11.07
N GLU A 276 -5.15 14.33 -11.36
CA GLU A 276 -5.88 13.57 -10.34
C GLU A 276 -5.02 12.46 -9.73
N VAL A 277 -4.19 11.81 -10.55
CA VAL A 277 -3.23 10.79 -10.08
C VAL A 277 -2.24 11.37 -9.08
N TYR A 278 -1.67 12.56 -9.36
CA TYR A 278 -0.80 13.25 -8.40
C TYR A 278 -1.53 13.60 -7.11
N GLN A 279 -2.81 13.99 -7.19
CA GLN A 279 -3.62 14.22 -5.99
C GLN A 279 -3.85 12.93 -5.20
N PHE A 280 -4.14 11.80 -5.85
CA PHE A 280 -4.30 10.53 -5.18
C PHE A 280 -3.03 10.10 -4.44
N LEU A 281 -1.86 10.26 -5.07
CA LEU A 281 -0.57 9.95 -4.46
C LEU A 281 -0.30 10.81 -3.23
N ALA A 282 -0.45 12.13 -3.36
CA ALA A 282 -0.28 13.05 -2.23
C ALA A 282 -1.24 12.72 -1.08
N LYS A 283 -2.53 12.50 -1.38
CA LYS A 283 -3.56 12.15 -0.40
C LYS A 283 -3.30 10.79 0.26
N ALA A 284 -2.82 9.79 -0.49
CA ALA A 284 -2.49 8.48 0.06
C ALA A 284 -1.34 8.56 1.07
N HIS A 285 -0.25 9.27 0.73
CA HIS A 285 0.83 9.52 1.66
C HIS A 285 0.36 10.29 2.91
N MET A 286 -0.45 11.34 2.73
CA MET A 286 -1.00 12.12 3.84
C MET A 286 -1.91 11.27 4.74
N ALA A 287 -2.76 10.41 4.18
CA ALA A 287 -3.62 9.50 4.94
C ALA A 287 -2.81 8.49 5.77
N MET A 288 -1.63 8.09 5.28
CA MET A 288 -0.68 7.27 6.00
C MET A 288 0.23 8.06 6.96
N GLN A 289 -0.03 9.34 7.15
CA GLN A 289 0.79 10.26 7.95
C GLN A 289 2.23 10.42 7.44
N ASP A 290 2.50 10.02 6.21
CA ASP A 290 3.79 10.18 5.52
C ASP A 290 3.84 11.54 4.79
N THR A 291 4.03 12.60 5.56
CA THR A 291 4.12 13.96 5.00
C THR A 291 5.39 14.14 4.14
N VAL A 292 6.44 13.38 4.40
CA VAL A 292 7.68 13.43 3.61
C VAL A 292 7.45 12.84 2.23
N GLY A 293 6.79 11.69 2.16
CA GLY A 293 6.42 11.05 0.90
C GLY A 293 5.39 11.86 0.09
N ALA A 294 4.53 12.66 0.74
CA ALA A 294 3.57 13.52 0.07
C ALA A 294 4.22 14.72 -0.66
N MET A 295 5.30 15.28 -0.08
CA MET A 295 5.91 16.53 -0.55
C MET A 295 6.30 16.54 -2.04
N PRO A 296 6.99 15.51 -2.59
CA PRO A 296 7.34 15.50 -4.01
C PRO A 296 6.13 15.62 -4.96
N PHE A 297 5.01 14.98 -4.60
CA PHE A 297 3.79 15.03 -5.41
C PHE A 297 3.07 16.37 -5.29
N LEU A 298 3.13 17.02 -4.13
CA LEU A 298 2.59 18.36 -3.93
C LEU A 298 3.43 19.40 -4.68
N GLU A 299 4.76 19.35 -4.60
CA GLU A 299 5.66 20.26 -5.31
C GLU A 299 5.53 20.14 -6.82
N GLU A 300 5.51 18.91 -7.33
CA GLU A 300 5.34 18.66 -8.75
C GLU A 300 3.94 19.04 -9.23
N GLY A 301 2.92 18.81 -8.38
CA GLY A 301 1.54 19.25 -8.63
C GLY A 301 1.43 20.78 -8.76
N ILE A 302 2.06 21.54 -7.88
CA ILE A 302 2.14 23.01 -7.98
C ILE A 302 2.84 23.45 -9.27
N ARG A 303 3.87 22.72 -9.69
CA ARG A 303 4.65 23.04 -10.89
C ARG A 303 3.84 22.79 -12.17
N LEU A 304 3.14 21.65 -12.24
CA LEU A 304 2.43 21.21 -13.45
C LEU A 304 1.00 21.75 -13.55
N TYR A 305 0.35 21.98 -12.41
CA TYR A 305 -1.07 22.33 -12.29
C TYR A 305 -1.27 23.49 -11.30
N PRO A 306 -0.69 24.67 -11.58
CA PRO A 306 -0.68 25.80 -10.64
C PRO A 306 -2.09 26.34 -10.30
N GLU A 307 -3.09 26.05 -11.13
CA GLU A 307 -4.50 26.40 -10.88
C GLU A 307 -5.20 25.45 -9.90
N THR A 308 -4.61 24.30 -9.60
CA THR A 308 -5.19 23.30 -8.68
C THR A 308 -4.90 23.68 -7.23
N THR A 309 -5.85 24.27 -6.55
CA THR A 309 -5.72 24.79 -5.17
C THR A 309 -5.37 23.71 -4.14
N PHE A 310 -5.71 22.45 -4.40
CA PHE A 310 -5.40 21.32 -3.53
C PHE A 310 -3.92 21.25 -3.13
N TYR A 311 -3.01 21.40 -4.08
CA TYR A 311 -1.58 21.25 -3.84
C TYR A 311 -1.04 22.33 -2.89
N PHE A 312 -1.41 23.58 -3.14
CA PHE A 312 -1.05 24.70 -2.28
C PHE A 312 -1.63 24.53 -0.87
N GLY A 313 -2.93 24.24 -0.77
CA GLY A 313 -3.61 24.08 0.51
C GLY A 313 -3.02 22.95 1.35
N SER A 314 -2.77 21.80 0.74
CA SER A 314 -2.16 20.65 1.43
C SER A 314 -0.75 20.94 1.91
N MET A 315 0.07 21.58 1.08
CA MET A 315 1.46 21.90 1.44
C MET A 315 1.53 22.95 2.57
N ILE A 316 0.66 23.97 2.51
CA ILE A 316 0.53 24.97 3.59
C ILE A 316 0.09 24.32 4.89
N SER A 317 -0.89 23.39 4.85
CA SER A 317 -1.34 22.64 6.03
C SER A 317 -0.22 21.80 6.64
N ILE A 318 0.60 21.16 5.82
CA ILE A 318 1.78 20.42 6.29
C ILE A 318 2.77 21.36 6.98
N TYR A 319 3.11 22.50 6.38
CA TYR A 319 4.02 23.49 6.98
C TYR A 319 3.48 24.04 8.28
N GLN A 320 2.17 24.33 8.36
CA GLN A 320 1.52 24.77 9.60
C GLN A 320 1.63 23.72 10.72
N ALA A 321 1.32 22.45 10.42
CA ALA A 321 1.42 21.36 11.36
C ALA A 321 2.86 21.13 11.88
N GLN A 322 3.87 21.44 11.06
CA GLN A 322 5.29 21.37 11.41
C GLN A 322 5.83 22.65 12.08
N GLY A 323 5.01 23.68 12.27
CA GLY A 323 5.46 24.99 12.78
C GLY A 323 6.34 25.77 11.79
N ARG A 324 6.38 25.37 10.52
CA ARG A 324 7.18 25.98 9.44
C ARG A 324 6.44 27.17 8.82
N TYR A 325 6.07 28.13 9.64
CA TYR A 325 5.21 29.24 9.26
C TYR A 325 5.83 30.15 8.18
N LYS A 326 7.16 30.32 8.20
CA LYS A 326 7.84 31.14 7.20
C LYS A 326 7.72 30.56 5.78
N GLU A 327 7.87 29.25 5.66
CA GLU A 327 7.72 28.55 4.39
C GLU A 327 6.25 28.56 3.91
N ALA A 328 5.31 28.42 4.83
CA ALA A 328 3.89 28.54 4.54
C ALA A 328 3.56 29.94 3.98
N VAL A 329 4.04 31.02 4.60
CA VAL A 329 3.85 32.40 4.10
C VAL A 329 4.50 32.60 2.74
N ALA A 330 5.75 32.14 2.55
CA ALA A 330 6.44 32.24 1.27
C ALA A 330 5.69 31.55 0.13
N LEU A 331 5.07 30.42 0.40
CA LEU A 331 4.24 29.70 -0.57
C LEU A 331 2.96 30.45 -0.90
N ILE A 332 2.30 31.03 0.10
CA ILE A 332 1.09 31.87 -0.10
C ILE A 332 1.45 33.13 -0.89
N ASP A 333 2.56 33.79 -0.56
CA ASP A 333 3.03 34.96 -1.28
C ASP A 333 3.36 34.67 -2.75
N LYS A 334 3.84 33.46 -3.05
CA LYS A 334 4.02 33.00 -4.44
C LYS A 334 2.68 32.87 -5.16
N ALA A 335 1.64 32.34 -4.52
CA ALA A 335 0.31 32.27 -5.10
C ALA A 335 -0.32 33.66 -5.26
N LEU A 336 -0.13 34.57 -4.30
CA LEU A 336 -0.61 35.95 -4.36
C LEU A 336 0.06 36.76 -5.46
N LYS A 337 1.25 36.39 -5.95
CA LYS A 337 1.83 37.08 -7.16
C LYS A 337 1.01 36.83 -8.40
N VAL A 338 0.30 35.72 -8.50
CA VAL A 338 -0.58 35.39 -9.62
C VAL A 338 -1.97 35.98 -9.42
N THR A 339 -2.47 35.98 -8.18
CA THR A 339 -3.79 36.51 -7.81
C THR A 339 -3.69 37.43 -6.59
N PRO A 340 -3.23 38.67 -6.74
CA PRO A 340 -2.84 39.53 -5.62
C PRO A 340 -3.96 39.81 -4.61
N ASP A 341 -5.19 39.89 -5.07
CA ASP A 341 -6.35 40.29 -4.27
C ASP A 341 -7.28 39.11 -3.93
N ASN A 342 -6.79 37.88 -4.06
CA ASN A 342 -7.59 36.70 -3.70
C ASN A 342 -7.87 36.67 -2.19
N PRO A 343 -9.13 36.89 -1.76
CA PRO A 343 -9.45 36.99 -0.34
C PRO A 343 -9.17 35.70 0.44
N ASN A 344 -9.33 34.54 -0.19
CA ASN A 344 -9.08 33.25 0.46
C ASN A 344 -7.59 33.06 0.76
N LEU A 345 -6.70 33.46 -0.18
CA LEU A 345 -5.25 33.40 0.04
C LEU A 345 -4.81 34.43 1.10
N LEU A 346 -5.42 35.62 1.11
CA LEU A 346 -5.16 36.61 2.14
C LEU A 346 -5.62 36.11 3.53
N VAL A 347 -6.83 35.56 3.66
CA VAL A 347 -7.30 34.92 4.92
C VAL A 347 -6.34 33.82 5.33
N LEU A 348 -5.92 32.95 4.43
CA LEU A 348 -4.97 31.87 4.72
C LEU A 348 -3.63 32.42 5.24
N ARG A 349 -3.10 33.50 4.65
CA ARG A 349 -1.90 34.19 5.13
C ARG A 349 -2.08 34.75 6.55
N GLY A 350 -3.23 35.38 6.81
CA GLY A 350 -3.61 35.82 8.14
C GLY A 350 -3.64 34.68 9.17
N ASN A 351 -4.20 33.54 8.78
CA ASN A 351 -4.25 32.32 9.63
C ASN A 351 -2.84 31.80 9.96
N VAL A 352 -1.92 31.82 8.99
CA VAL A 352 -0.52 31.43 9.25
C VAL A 352 0.14 32.39 10.22
N TYR A 353 -0.03 33.71 10.06
CA TYR A 353 0.49 34.69 11.01
C TYR A 353 -0.14 34.54 12.41
N PHE A 354 -1.45 34.23 12.46
CA PHE A 354 -2.13 33.94 13.73
C PHE A 354 -1.50 32.74 14.47
N LEU A 355 -1.28 31.63 13.77
CA LEU A 355 -0.64 30.43 14.34
C LEU A 355 0.81 30.69 14.74
N ALA A 356 1.52 31.53 14.00
CA ALA A 356 2.87 31.98 14.33
C ALA A 356 2.91 32.99 15.50
N GLN A 357 1.76 33.40 16.05
CA GLN A 357 1.62 34.46 17.04
C GLN A 357 2.14 35.83 16.58
N GLU A 358 2.23 36.04 15.27
CA GLU A 358 2.59 37.30 14.64
C GLU A 358 1.32 38.19 14.51
N TRP A 359 0.76 38.54 15.67
CA TRP A 359 -0.58 39.14 15.81
C TRP A 359 -0.77 40.40 14.95
N ASP A 360 0.20 41.30 14.92
CA ASP A 360 0.08 42.57 14.18
C ASP A 360 0.00 42.35 12.70
N ARG A 361 0.76 41.39 12.16
CA ARG A 361 0.68 40.98 10.76
C ARG A 361 -0.66 40.31 10.42
N ALA A 362 -1.15 39.46 11.31
CA ALA A 362 -2.47 38.86 11.14
C ALA A 362 -3.57 39.94 11.06
N VAL A 363 -3.55 40.93 11.98
CA VAL A 363 -4.49 42.07 12.00
C VAL A 363 -4.44 42.84 10.68
N GLU A 364 -3.25 43.17 10.17
CA GLU A 364 -3.08 43.90 8.92
C GLU A 364 -3.71 43.17 7.74
N VAL A 365 -3.44 41.87 7.62
CA VAL A 365 -3.96 41.03 6.53
C VAL A 365 -5.49 40.91 6.61
N TYR A 366 -6.06 40.60 7.78
CA TYR A 366 -7.52 40.50 7.89
C TYR A 366 -8.22 41.83 7.62
N ARG A 367 -7.64 42.94 8.08
CA ARG A 367 -8.14 44.30 7.71
C ARG A 367 -8.06 44.55 6.22
N GLN A 368 -7.02 44.06 5.52
CA GLN A 368 -6.95 44.13 4.05
C GLN A 368 -8.12 43.39 3.42
N VAL A 369 -8.44 42.16 3.87
CA VAL A 369 -9.60 41.40 3.38
C VAL A 369 -10.91 42.16 3.63
N LEU A 370 -11.09 42.70 4.86
CA LEU A 370 -12.32 43.42 5.21
C LEU A 370 -12.51 44.78 4.50
N ARG A 371 -11.44 45.40 3.98
CA ARG A 371 -11.57 46.56 3.08
C ARG A 371 -12.17 46.19 1.73
N GLN A 372 -11.94 44.96 1.26
CA GLN A 372 -12.47 44.47 -0.02
C GLN A 372 -13.84 43.79 0.17
N SER A 373 -14.02 43.08 1.25
CA SER A 373 -15.22 42.30 1.58
C SER A 373 -15.56 42.50 3.07
N PRO A 374 -16.31 43.57 3.43
CA PRO A 374 -16.58 43.91 4.83
C PRO A 374 -17.37 42.87 5.62
N ASP A 375 -18.06 41.99 4.94
CA ASP A 375 -18.88 40.91 5.46
C ASP A 375 -18.19 39.53 5.40
N ASN A 376 -16.90 39.49 5.03
CA ASN A 376 -16.16 38.23 5.00
C ASN A 376 -16.09 37.60 6.40
N TYR A 377 -16.83 36.53 6.60
CA TYR A 377 -16.98 35.85 7.88
C TYR A 377 -15.64 35.41 8.48
N ASP A 378 -14.79 34.77 7.67
CA ASP A 378 -13.51 34.23 8.16
C ASP A 378 -12.59 35.35 8.63
N ALA A 379 -12.54 36.45 7.89
CA ALA A 379 -11.74 37.62 8.28
C ALA A 379 -12.29 38.31 9.53
N LEU A 380 -13.62 38.44 9.67
CA LEU A 380 -14.27 38.99 10.85
C LEU A 380 -14.00 38.12 12.09
N PHE A 381 -14.29 36.84 11.99
CA PHE A 381 -14.10 35.90 13.08
C PHE A 381 -12.65 35.84 13.55
N ASN A 382 -11.74 35.64 12.60
CA ASN A 382 -10.31 35.51 12.91
C ASN A 382 -9.70 36.80 13.42
N LEU A 383 -10.09 37.96 12.92
CA LEU A 383 -9.65 39.25 13.45
C LEU A 383 -10.14 39.45 14.92
N GLY A 384 -11.40 39.10 15.17
CA GLY A 384 -11.94 39.08 16.51
C GLY A 384 -11.16 38.17 17.47
N GLN A 385 -10.82 36.97 16.97
CA GLN A 385 -10.02 35.98 17.71
C GLN A 385 -8.58 36.45 17.99
N VAL A 386 -7.95 37.13 17.00
CA VAL A 386 -6.61 37.74 17.22
C VAL A 386 -6.63 38.70 18.38
N TYR A 387 -7.56 39.67 18.39
CA TYR A 387 -7.65 40.65 19.47
C TYR A 387 -7.98 39.99 20.81
N TYR A 388 -8.86 39.00 20.82
CA TYR A 388 -9.15 38.21 22.02
C TYR A 388 -7.88 37.54 22.57
N ASN A 389 -7.10 36.89 21.73
CA ASN A 389 -5.89 36.19 22.14
C ASN A 389 -4.78 37.17 22.59
N GLN A 390 -4.65 38.35 21.96
CA GLN A 390 -3.75 39.41 22.42
C GLN A 390 -4.12 39.85 23.87
N ALA A 391 -5.41 40.03 24.14
CA ALA A 391 -5.88 40.36 25.48
C ALA A 391 -5.59 39.27 26.49
N VAL A 392 -5.93 38.03 26.14
CA VAL A 392 -5.70 36.85 27.02
C VAL A 392 -4.21 36.66 27.30
N SER A 393 -3.35 36.80 26.30
CA SER A 393 -1.89 36.66 26.42
C SER A 393 -1.32 37.66 27.44
N ILE A 394 -1.81 38.89 27.46
CA ILE A 394 -1.42 39.91 28.48
C ILE A 394 -1.88 39.47 29.89
N LEU A 395 -3.14 39.05 30.00
CA LEU A 395 -3.72 38.67 31.31
C LEU A 395 -3.21 37.32 31.84
N ALA A 396 -2.57 36.52 31.01
CA ALA A 396 -1.94 35.26 31.44
C ALA A 396 -0.69 35.50 32.31
N ASN A 397 -0.11 36.71 32.29
CA ASN A 397 0.98 37.07 33.18
C ASN A 397 0.40 37.54 34.54
N PRO A 398 0.62 36.80 35.65
CA PRO A 398 0.10 37.20 36.97
C PRO A 398 0.65 38.54 37.50
N LEU A 399 1.74 39.01 36.89
CA LEU A 399 2.41 40.26 37.29
C LEU A 399 2.06 41.42 36.34
N SER A 400 0.99 41.28 35.55
CA SER A 400 0.55 42.33 34.64
C SER A 400 0.27 43.64 35.40
N SER A 401 0.84 44.72 34.89
CA SER A 401 0.61 46.05 35.42
C SER A 401 -0.81 46.55 35.09
N ARG A 402 -1.30 47.54 35.87
CA ARG A 402 -2.59 48.20 35.55
C ARG A 402 -2.66 48.78 34.14
N LEU A 403 -1.52 49.16 33.56
CA LEU A 403 -1.45 49.66 32.17
C LEU A 403 -1.66 48.51 31.16
N GLU A 404 -1.06 47.36 31.41
CA GLU A 404 -1.24 46.14 30.59
C GLU A 404 -2.67 45.62 30.70
N GLU A 405 -3.28 45.61 31.88
CA GLU A 405 -4.71 45.27 32.03
C GLU A 405 -5.63 46.22 31.24
N LYS A 406 -5.35 47.54 31.23
CA LYS A 406 -6.07 48.47 30.37
C LYS A 406 -5.89 48.17 28.90
N LYS A 407 -4.68 47.81 28.47
CA LYS A 407 -4.38 47.41 27.11
C LYS A 407 -5.14 46.13 26.72
N ALA A 408 -5.18 45.13 27.59
CA ALA A 408 -5.97 43.91 27.38
C ALA A 408 -7.47 44.23 27.22
N LYS A 409 -8.02 45.12 28.06
CA LYS A 409 -9.41 45.54 27.93
C LYS A 409 -9.70 46.26 26.61
N GLU A 410 -8.73 47.02 26.11
CA GLU A 410 -8.85 47.67 24.80
C GLU A 410 -8.87 46.64 23.64
N TYR A 411 -8.05 45.60 23.70
CA TYR A 411 -8.11 44.51 22.74
C TYR A 411 -9.46 43.76 22.76
N PHE A 412 -10.06 43.52 23.95
CA PHE A 412 -11.43 42.98 24.02
C PHE A 412 -12.46 43.92 23.38
N ARG A 413 -12.30 45.27 23.54
CA ARG A 413 -13.16 46.24 22.84
C ARG A 413 -12.98 46.18 21.30
N GLN A 414 -11.75 45.98 20.82
CA GLN A 414 -11.50 45.83 19.39
C GLN A 414 -12.01 44.50 18.82
N SER A 415 -12.00 43.42 19.62
CA SER A 415 -12.57 42.13 19.25
C SER A 415 -14.09 42.19 19.10
N LEU A 416 -14.78 42.97 19.91
CA LEU A 416 -16.23 43.00 20.05
C LEU A 416 -16.98 43.25 18.72
N PRO A 417 -16.76 44.36 17.97
CA PRO A 417 -17.50 44.62 16.74
C PRO A 417 -17.25 43.56 15.66
N GLN A 418 -16.09 42.96 15.64
CA GLN A 418 -15.74 41.91 14.69
C GLN A 418 -16.54 40.64 14.95
N LEU A 419 -16.59 40.23 16.24
CA LEU A 419 -17.35 39.07 16.65
C LEU A 419 -18.87 39.25 16.56
N GLU A 420 -19.37 40.46 16.89
CA GLU A 420 -20.80 40.79 16.71
C GLU A 420 -21.20 40.71 15.20
N ALA A 421 -20.32 41.16 14.30
CA ALA A 421 -20.55 41.04 12.86
C ALA A 421 -20.50 39.57 12.41
N ALA A 422 -19.51 38.81 12.85
CA ALA A 422 -19.39 37.38 12.53
C ALA A 422 -20.57 36.57 13.12
N TYR A 423 -21.06 36.93 14.30
CA TYR A 423 -22.20 36.27 14.95
C TYR A 423 -23.48 36.36 14.12
N LYS A 424 -23.69 37.44 13.36
CA LYS A 424 -24.84 37.58 12.47
C LYS A 424 -24.82 36.57 11.34
N VAL A 425 -23.63 36.11 10.93
CA VAL A 425 -23.45 35.13 9.84
C VAL A 425 -23.51 33.70 10.35
N ALA A 426 -22.80 33.39 11.46
CA ALA A 426 -22.69 32.05 12.01
C ALA A 426 -22.79 32.05 13.54
N PRO A 427 -24.03 32.22 14.09
CA PRO A 427 -24.25 32.36 15.53
C PRO A 427 -23.63 31.25 16.38
N ASP A 428 -23.83 30.00 16.01
CA ASP A 428 -23.40 28.85 16.81
C ASP A 428 -21.88 28.72 16.93
N GLN A 429 -21.15 29.15 15.90
CA GLN A 429 -19.69 29.10 15.87
C GLN A 429 -19.03 30.22 16.67
N VAL A 430 -19.68 31.37 16.77
CA VAL A 430 -19.12 32.58 17.36
C VAL A 430 -19.58 32.80 18.79
N ARG A 431 -20.71 32.22 19.21
CA ARG A 431 -21.42 32.46 20.48
C ARG A 431 -20.49 32.41 21.69
N ASP A 432 -19.72 31.34 21.84
CA ASP A 432 -18.92 31.16 23.06
C ASP A 432 -17.77 32.17 23.15
N LEU A 433 -17.13 32.49 22.02
CA LEU A 433 -16.07 33.48 21.97
C LEU A 433 -16.62 34.90 22.24
N LEU A 434 -17.75 35.23 21.62
CA LEU A 434 -18.45 36.52 21.85
C LEU A 434 -18.94 36.62 23.31
N GLY A 435 -19.49 35.56 23.87
CA GLY A 435 -19.88 35.51 25.29
C GLY A 435 -18.71 35.78 26.21
N ASN A 436 -17.56 35.18 25.95
CA ASN A 436 -16.34 35.44 26.71
C ASN A 436 -15.93 36.92 26.64
N VAL A 437 -16.05 37.57 25.49
CA VAL A 437 -15.75 39.00 25.29
C VAL A 437 -16.74 39.87 26.09
N TYR A 438 -18.05 39.57 26.03
CA TYR A 438 -19.05 40.28 26.82
C TYR A 438 -18.76 40.17 28.31
N TYR A 439 -18.47 38.98 28.82
CA TYR A 439 -18.10 38.74 30.20
C TYR A 439 -16.87 39.56 30.62
N ARG A 440 -15.79 39.52 29.83
CA ARG A 440 -14.54 40.27 30.10
C ARG A 440 -14.71 41.78 30.06
N LEU A 441 -15.70 42.28 29.34
CA LEU A 441 -16.01 43.70 29.27
C LEU A 441 -17.05 44.16 30.34
N GLY A 442 -17.67 43.22 31.06
CA GLY A 442 -18.73 43.49 32.04
C GLY A 442 -20.06 43.86 31.38
N LEU A 443 -20.35 43.34 30.18
CA LEU A 443 -21.58 43.56 29.44
C LEU A 443 -22.64 42.50 29.80
N GLU A 444 -23.04 42.48 31.07
CA GLU A 444 -23.88 41.41 31.65
C GLU A 444 -25.21 41.22 30.92
N GLN A 445 -25.86 42.30 30.49
CA GLN A 445 -27.13 42.22 29.77
C GLN A 445 -26.94 41.54 28.43
N LYS A 446 -25.94 41.93 27.62
CA LYS A 446 -25.64 41.31 26.35
C LYS A 446 -25.22 39.83 26.49
N TYR A 447 -24.48 39.55 27.55
CA TYR A 447 -24.12 38.17 27.89
C TYR A 447 -25.37 37.30 28.15
N ALA A 448 -26.30 37.81 28.97
CA ALA A 448 -27.54 37.09 29.28
C ALA A 448 -28.41 36.89 28.02
N GLU A 449 -28.61 37.94 27.23
CA GLU A 449 -29.36 37.88 25.95
C GLU A 449 -28.78 36.82 25.00
N LEU A 450 -27.47 36.70 24.87
CA LEU A 450 -26.77 35.76 23.99
C LEU A 450 -27.11 34.28 24.29
N TYR A 451 -27.44 33.95 25.57
CA TYR A 451 -27.71 32.58 26.01
C TYR A 451 -29.21 32.32 26.31
N THR A 452 -30.05 33.36 26.39
CA THR A 452 -31.49 33.20 26.62
C THR A 452 -32.26 32.84 25.32
N ASP A 453 -31.74 33.23 24.18
CA ASP A 453 -32.35 32.96 22.86
C ASP A 453 -32.43 31.46 22.47
N LYS A 454 -31.76 30.57 23.22
CA LYS A 454 -31.85 29.10 23.03
C LYS A 454 -33.15 28.49 23.61
N SER A 455 -33.94 29.21 24.40
CA SER A 455 -35.14 28.66 25.05
C SER A 455 -36.39 28.76 24.17
N SER A 456 -36.37 29.49 23.05
CA SER A 456 -37.53 29.77 22.20
C SER A 456 -37.52 29.01 20.86
N SER A 457 -36.52 28.14 20.60
CA SER A 457 -36.42 27.31 19.36
C SER A 457 -36.35 25.81 19.66
N LYS A 458 -37.29 25.31 20.50
CA LYS A 458 -37.56 23.88 20.61
C LYS A 458 -39.02 23.60 20.26
#